data_44b251c7b7d4c68efaf0492a8aaaa230
#
_entry.id   44b251c7b7d4c68efaf0492a8aaaa230
#
_cell.length_a   1.000
_cell.length_b   1.000
_cell.length_c   1.000
_cell.angle_alpha   90.00
_cell.angle_beta   90.00
_cell.angle_gamma   90.00
#
_symmetry.space_group_name_H-M   'P 1'
#
loop_
_entity.id
_entity.type
_entity.pdbx_description
1 polymer ?
#
loop_
_entity_poly.entity_id
_entity_poly.type
_entity_poly.pdbx_seq_one_letter_code
_entity_poly.pdbx_strand_id
1 'polypeptide(L)'
;MKRLLIVVAGIGLCSGIVGPESARAAEKYPVKPITCIVGVEAGADGDVLVRPVMQRVSKLLGQPVVIVNKPGGGSSIAYREIHGAKPDGYTIGWGSATIITNKLQGVSPLDYHDFTHLGAYTTFFPIVIASTKSQNRFNTIQEAIAYAKANPGKLNMSTAGVGQSWWVAAMSFIGGTGISVNTIPQPGAGAMTVAQVAGGHADVGVAALGSAKSMIEGGQVKFLATLGEGRAPAPYDKIPTVRELGYDVSWESTNFVMGPPNMPKEVVATLVAAVEKAVKDPEYIKLANETNTRWEYVPPAGIIPAFDKRRAAVREIMSKAGILKEAK
;
A
#
# COMPACT_ATOMS: atom_id res chain seq x y z
N MET A 1 72.17 54.70 -46.93
CA MET A 1 71.98 53.23 -47.08
C MET A 1 71.05 52.77 -46.00
N LYS A 2 69.78 52.61 -46.31
CA LYS A 2 68.76 52.14 -45.37
C LYS A 2 68.24 50.77 -45.87
N ARG A 3 68.46 49.74 -45.11
CA ARG A 3 67.91 48.40 -45.38
C ARG A 3 66.52 48.29 -44.91
N LEU A 4 65.56 47.98 -45.78
CA LEU A 4 64.17 47.73 -45.53
C LEU A 4 63.98 46.27 -45.17
N LEU A 5 63.49 45.99 -43.97
CA LEU A 5 63.09 44.64 -43.49
C LEU A 5 61.65 44.41 -43.85
N ILE A 6 61.39 43.40 -44.68
CA ILE A 6 60.03 42.96 -44.98
C ILE A 6 59.66 41.82 -43.97
N VAL A 7 58.70 42.04 -43.15
CA VAL A 7 58.12 41.03 -42.27
C VAL A 7 56.94 40.39 -43.00
N VAL A 8 57.02 39.14 -43.33
CA VAL A 8 55.97 38.31 -43.92
C VAL A 8 55.17 37.73 -42.72
N ALA A 9 53.96 38.16 -42.50
CA ALA A 9 53.03 37.57 -41.52
C ALA A 9 52.31 36.33 -42.12
N GLY A 10 52.70 35.15 -41.67
CA GLY A 10 52.05 33.87 -42.00
C GLY A 10 50.73 33.75 -41.21
N ILE A 11 49.59 33.79 -41.90
CA ILE A 11 48.27 33.44 -41.32
C ILE A 11 48.14 31.94 -41.35
N GLY A 12 48.36 31.30 -40.20
CA GLY A 12 48.08 29.86 -40.00
C GLY A 12 46.56 29.65 -39.84
N LEU A 13 45.90 29.08 -40.86
CA LEU A 13 44.55 28.56 -40.76
C LEU A 13 44.59 27.28 -39.90
N CYS A 14 44.25 27.40 -38.62
CA CYS A 14 43.89 26.22 -37.79
C CYS A 14 42.51 25.77 -38.19
N SER A 15 42.40 24.84 -39.14
CA SER A 15 41.16 24.06 -39.38
C SER A 15 40.96 23.13 -38.21
N GLY A 16 40.16 23.54 -37.21
CA GLY A 16 39.66 22.69 -36.15
C GLY A 16 38.80 21.58 -36.75
N ILE A 17 39.36 20.37 -36.77
CA ILE A 17 38.57 19.15 -37.05
C ILE A 17 37.64 18.96 -35.86
N VAL A 18 36.39 19.45 -35.98
CA VAL A 18 35.30 19.04 -35.10
C VAL A 18 34.98 17.60 -35.48
N GLY A 19 35.61 16.66 -34.79
CA GLY A 19 35.23 15.26 -34.89
C GLY A 19 33.75 15.11 -34.56
N PRO A 20 33.01 14.18 -35.22
CA PRO A 20 31.65 13.92 -34.86
C PRO A 20 31.60 13.50 -33.38
N GLU A 21 31.01 14.32 -32.55
CA GLU A 21 30.64 13.95 -31.19
C GLU A 21 29.74 12.71 -31.34
N SER A 22 30.34 11.53 -31.10
CA SER A 22 29.63 10.26 -31.16
C SER A 22 28.45 10.41 -30.21
N ALA A 23 27.26 10.61 -30.76
CA ALA A 23 26.01 10.55 -30.02
C ALA A 23 25.99 9.15 -29.38
N ARG A 24 26.48 9.07 -28.15
CA ARG A 24 26.42 7.87 -27.33
C ARG A 24 24.94 7.57 -27.23
N ALA A 25 24.49 6.55 -27.96
CA ALA A 25 23.12 6.09 -27.89
C ALA A 25 22.78 5.97 -26.40
N ALA A 26 21.84 6.75 -25.94
CA ALA A 26 21.45 6.75 -24.54
C ALA A 26 21.15 5.30 -24.16
N GLU A 27 21.94 4.74 -23.26
CA GLU A 27 21.76 3.36 -22.80
C GLU A 27 20.31 3.23 -22.35
N LYS A 28 19.61 2.24 -22.92
CA LYS A 28 18.17 2.06 -22.70
C LYS A 28 17.94 1.68 -21.24
N TYR A 29 17.32 2.58 -20.46
CA TYR A 29 16.93 2.33 -19.07
C TYR A 29 16.12 1.01 -18.96
N PRO A 30 16.36 0.18 -17.92
CA PRO A 30 17.43 0.25 -16.90
C PRO A 30 18.71 -0.49 -17.32
N VAL A 31 19.89 0.00 -16.88
CA VAL A 31 21.22 -0.61 -17.16
C VAL A 31 21.90 -1.15 -15.90
N LYS A 32 21.27 -1.00 -14.73
CA LYS A 32 21.75 -1.48 -13.43
C LYS A 32 20.58 -1.90 -12.55
N PRO A 33 20.83 -2.60 -11.43
CA PRO A 33 19.78 -3.00 -10.51
C PRO A 33 18.93 -1.82 -9.98
N ILE A 34 17.64 -2.08 -9.78
CA ILE A 34 16.67 -1.15 -9.20
C ILE A 34 16.43 -1.56 -7.74
N THR A 35 16.37 -0.59 -6.82
CA THR A 35 15.98 -0.82 -5.43
C THR A 35 14.50 -0.54 -5.26
N CYS A 36 13.76 -1.48 -4.66
CA CYS A 36 12.37 -1.28 -4.24
C CYS A 36 12.29 -1.24 -2.71
N ILE A 37 11.97 -0.08 -2.15
CA ILE A 37 11.86 0.13 -0.71
C ILE A 37 10.45 -0.25 -0.26
N VAL A 38 10.36 -1.09 0.77
CA VAL A 38 9.10 -1.61 1.33
C VAL A 38 9.00 -1.21 2.81
N GLY A 39 7.98 -0.43 3.15
CA GLY A 39 7.82 0.20 4.46
C GLY A 39 7.25 -0.70 5.56
N VAL A 40 7.26 -2.01 5.36
CA VAL A 40 6.78 -3.01 6.34
C VAL A 40 7.83 -4.08 6.56
N GLU A 41 7.67 -4.85 7.64
CA GLU A 41 8.52 -5.99 7.95
C GLU A 41 8.50 -7.03 6.83
N ALA A 42 9.61 -7.74 6.66
CA ALA A 42 9.67 -8.88 5.76
C ALA A 42 8.65 -9.95 6.18
N GLY A 43 7.86 -10.45 5.22
CA GLY A 43 6.78 -11.41 5.47
C GLY A 43 5.44 -10.78 5.89
N ALA A 44 5.35 -9.46 6.09
CA ALA A 44 4.07 -8.78 6.26
C ALA A 44 3.27 -8.72 4.95
N ASP A 45 1.94 -8.50 5.05
CA ASP A 45 1.02 -8.53 3.90
C ASP A 45 1.52 -7.71 2.69
N GLY A 46 2.00 -6.48 2.91
CA GLY A 46 2.52 -5.63 1.83
C GLY A 46 3.79 -6.17 1.17
N ASP A 47 4.67 -6.79 1.97
CA ASP A 47 5.91 -7.39 1.49
C ASP A 47 5.65 -8.66 0.67
N VAL A 48 4.79 -9.55 1.18
CA VAL A 48 4.46 -10.82 0.51
C VAL A 48 3.90 -10.60 -0.90
N LEU A 49 3.10 -9.56 -1.10
CA LEU A 49 2.45 -9.30 -2.39
C LEU A 49 3.28 -8.45 -3.35
N VAL A 50 4.15 -7.56 -2.87
CA VAL A 50 5.00 -6.78 -3.75
C VAL A 50 6.15 -7.60 -4.33
N ARG A 51 6.67 -8.60 -3.59
CA ARG A 51 7.79 -9.45 -4.05
C ARG A 51 7.51 -10.15 -5.37
N PRO A 52 6.38 -10.85 -5.57
CA PRO A 52 6.08 -11.49 -6.85
C PRO A 52 5.92 -10.48 -8.01
N VAL A 53 5.40 -9.28 -7.73
CA VAL A 53 5.32 -8.21 -8.73
C VAL A 53 6.74 -7.78 -9.13
N MET A 54 7.61 -7.48 -8.16
CA MET A 54 8.97 -7.02 -8.43
C MET A 54 9.84 -8.10 -9.10
N GLN A 55 9.62 -9.37 -8.79
CA GLN A 55 10.29 -10.48 -9.50
C GLN A 55 9.93 -10.51 -10.98
N ARG A 56 8.66 -10.28 -11.32
CA ARG A 56 8.19 -10.19 -12.71
C ARG A 56 8.70 -8.93 -13.40
N VAL A 57 8.66 -7.79 -12.73
CA VAL A 57 9.25 -6.53 -13.22
C VAL A 57 10.74 -6.73 -13.52
N SER A 58 11.48 -7.39 -12.64
CA SER A 58 12.90 -7.73 -12.85
C SER A 58 13.12 -8.52 -14.14
N LYS A 59 12.31 -9.58 -14.36
CA LYS A 59 12.38 -10.39 -15.59
C LYS A 59 12.05 -9.57 -16.84
N LEU A 60 11.05 -8.73 -16.79
CA LEU A 60 10.60 -7.90 -17.90
C LEU A 60 11.61 -6.81 -18.29
N LEU A 61 12.30 -6.26 -17.31
CA LEU A 61 13.29 -5.20 -17.51
C LEU A 61 14.70 -5.75 -17.78
N GLY A 62 14.96 -7.04 -17.54
CA GLY A 62 16.29 -7.65 -17.69
C GLY A 62 17.30 -7.16 -16.64
N GLN A 63 16.84 -6.51 -15.57
CA GLN A 63 17.68 -6.02 -14.48
C GLN A 63 17.10 -6.45 -13.13
N PRO A 64 17.93 -6.80 -12.14
CA PRO A 64 17.44 -7.15 -10.82
C PRO A 64 16.65 -6.02 -10.17
N VAL A 65 15.50 -6.35 -9.55
CA VAL A 65 14.80 -5.46 -8.61
C VAL A 65 15.00 -6.00 -7.21
N VAL A 66 15.78 -5.28 -6.41
CA VAL A 66 16.17 -5.68 -5.05
C VAL A 66 15.20 -5.04 -4.04
N ILE A 67 14.53 -5.87 -3.23
CA ILE A 67 13.63 -5.39 -2.18
C ILE A 67 14.42 -5.11 -0.90
N VAL A 68 14.18 -3.92 -0.34
CA VAL A 68 14.75 -3.48 0.93
C VAL A 68 13.61 -3.10 1.88
N ASN A 69 13.44 -3.89 2.95
CA ASN A 69 12.44 -3.59 3.97
C ASN A 69 12.95 -2.50 4.92
N LYS A 70 12.17 -1.43 5.08
CA LYS A 70 12.43 -0.30 6.01
C LYS A 70 11.17 0.04 6.79
N PRO A 71 10.81 -0.79 7.77
CA PRO A 71 9.63 -0.57 8.60
C PRO A 71 9.82 0.62 9.55
N GLY A 72 8.71 1.09 10.12
CA GLY A 72 8.69 2.12 11.16
C GLY A 72 7.85 3.34 10.80
N GLY A 73 7.26 3.95 11.83
CA GLY A 73 6.39 5.13 11.72
C GLY A 73 5.22 4.95 10.76
N GLY A 74 4.60 3.76 10.71
CA GLY A 74 3.55 3.48 9.73
C GLY A 74 4.03 3.60 8.28
N SER A 75 5.24 3.14 7.99
CA SER A 75 5.94 3.25 6.69
C SER A 75 6.49 4.65 6.36
N SER A 76 6.35 5.65 7.24
CA SER A 76 6.81 7.02 6.98
C SER A 76 8.33 7.12 6.77
N ILE A 77 9.11 6.20 7.37
CA ILE A 77 10.57 6.11 7.14
C ILE A 77 10.85 5.76 5.68
N ALA A 78 10.20 4.72 5.17
CA ALA A 78 10.32 4.31 3.77
C ALA A 78 9.85 5.40 2.81
N TYR A 79 8.72 6.04 3.08
CA TYR A 79 8.18 7.12 2.24
C TYR A 79 9.13 8.31 2.13
N ARG A 80 9.77 8.72 3.21
CA ARG A 80 10.78 9.79 3.18
C ARG A 80 11.99 9.41 2.33
N GLU A 81 12.45 8.18 2.42
CA GLU A 81 13.59 7.73 1.62
C GLU A 81 13.26 7.64 0.13
N ILE A 82 12.08 7.12 -0.22
CA ILE A 82 11.61 7.08 -1.62
C ILE A 82 11.48 8.51 -2.16
N HIS A 83 10.87 9.42 -1.40
CA HIS A 83 10.67 10.81 -1.81
C HIS A 83 11.99 11.55 -2.03
N GLY A 84 12.98 11.33 -1.16
CA GLY A 84 14.30 11.97 -1.24
C GLY A 84 15.28 11.32 -2.22
N ALA A 85 14.88 10.23 -2.87
CA ALA A 85 15.75 9.53 -3.82
C ALA A 85 15.91 10.33 -5.13
N LYS A 86 16.97 10.00 -5.89
CA LYS A 86 17.16 10.57 -7.24
C LYS A 86 16.00 10.15 -8.15
N PRO A 87 15.44 11.05 -8.97
CA PRO A 87 14.31 10.73 -9.84
C PRO A 87 14.74 10.00 -11.13
N ASP A 88 15.72 9.11 -11.03
CA ASP A 88 16.32 8.39 -12.15
C ASP A 88 15.73 6.97 -12.38
N GLY A 89 14.75 6.57 -11.55
CA GLY A 89 14.07 5.29 -11.63
C GLY A 89 14.79 4.12 -10.97
N TYR A 90 15.98 4.31 -10.41
CA TYR A 90 16.72 3.23 -9.73
C TYR A 90 16.36 3.06 -8.25
N THR A 91 15.54 3.97 -7.71
CA THR A 91 14.88 3.80 -6.42
C THR A 91 13.39 3.99 -6.62
N ILE A 92 12.63 2.93 -6.40
CA ILE A 92 11.17 2.91 -6.37
C ILE A 92 10.72 2.35 -5.03
N GLY A 93 9.43 2.32 -4.76
CA GLY A 93 8.95 1.76 -3.51
C GLY A 93 7.51 1.34 -3.52
N TRP A 94 7.14 0.71 -2.44
CA TRP A 94 5.80 0.29 -2.11
C TRP A 94 5.05 1.40 -1.36
N GLY A 95 3.79 1.62 -1.73
CA GLY A 95 2.87 2.50 -1.05
C GLY A 95 1.55 1.81 -0.73
N SER A 96 0.86 2.31 0.29
CA SER A 96 -0.47 1.85 0.67
C SER A 96 -1.33 3.00 1.20
N ALA A 97 -2.60 2.72 1.51
CA ALA A 97 -3.50 3.69 2.11
C ALA A 97 -3.00 4.29 3.44
N THR A 98 -1.98 3.70 4.08
CA THR A 98 -1.34 4.23 5.29
C THR A 98 -0.72 5.62 5.06
N ILE A 99 -0.36 5.97 3.82
CA ILE A 99 0.14 7.31 3.51
C ILE A 99 -0.90 8.41 3.82
N ILE A 100 -2.19 8.12 3.60
CA ILE A 100 -3.31 9.02 3.96
C ILE A 100 -3.35 9.22 5.47
N THR A 101 -3.31 8.11 6.22
CA THR A 101 -3.44 8.16 7.69
C THR A 101 -2.26 8.85 8.34
N ASN A 102 -1.05 8.64 7.83
CA ASN A 102 0.16 9.33 8.32
C ASN A 102 0.08 10.85 8.16
N LYS A 103 -0.43 11.32 7.01
CA LYS A 103 -0.63 12.77 6.77
C LYS A 103 -1.66 13.33 7.74
N LEU A 104 -2.82 12.69 7.84
CA LEU A 104 -3.92 13.13 8.69
C LEU A 104 -3.61 13.09 10.19
N GLN A 105 -2.68 12.24 10.62
CA GLN A 105 -2.20 12.17 12.01
C GLN A 105 -1.01 13.07 12.30
N GLY A 106 -0.46 13.75 11.30
CA GLY A 106 0.77 14.54 11.45
C GLY A 106 2.03 13.70 11.70
N VAL A 107 1.99 12.39 11.39
CA VAL A 107 3.15 11.48 11.48
C VAL A 107 4.17 11.77 10.38
N SER A 108 3.69 12.16 9.20
CA SER A 108 4.51 12.52 8.05
C SER A 108 3.92 13.74 7.33
N PRO A 109 4.75 14.69 6.89
CA PRO A 109 4.29 15.79 6.02
C PRO A 109 3.97 15.32 4.61
N LEU A 110 4.47 14.13 4.20
CA LEU A 110 4.30 13.61 2.85
C LEU A 110 2.89 13.07 2.62
N ASP A 111 2.41 13.27 1.40
CA ASP A 111 1.13 12.82 0.90
C ASP A 111 1.34 11.94 -0.35
N TYR A 112 0.32 11.19 -0.77
CA TYR A 112 0.38 10.43 -2.04
C TYR A 112 0.56 11.33 -3.26
N HIS A 113 0.19 12.61 -3.21
CA HIS A 113 0.45 13.59 -4.27
C HIS A 113 1.95 13.91 -4.47
N ASP A 114 2.78 13.65 -3.47
CA ASP A 114 4.22 13.98 -3.50
C ASP A 114 5.07 12.93 -4.23
N PHE A 115 4.45 11.95 -4.90
CA PHE A 115 5.13 10.84 -5.54
C PHE A 115 4.75 10.66 -7.00
N THR A 116 5.64 10.04 -7.77
CA THR A 116 5.32 9.53 -9.10
C THR A 116 4.69 8.14 -8.96
N HIS A 117 3.43 7.99 -9.35
CA HIS A 117 2.73 6.70 -9.30
C HIS A 117 3.09 5.84 -10.51
N LEU A 118 3.30 4.53 -10.26
CA LEU A 118 3.70 3.55 -11.27
C LEU A 118 2.65 2.46 -11.52
N GLY A 119 1.57 2.45 -10.72
CA GLY A 119 0.44 1.54 -10.84
C GLY A 119 0.09 0.87 -9.51
N ALA A 120 -1.20 0.63 -9.27
CA ALA A 120 -1.66 -0.18 -8.15
C ALA A 120 -1.87 -1.63 -8.61
N TYR A 121 -1.72 -2.59 -7.69
CA TYR A 121 -1.63 -4.00 -8.08
C TYR A 121 -2.47 -4.95 -7.24
N THR A 122 -2.97 -4.53 -6.09
CA THR A 122 -3.87 -5.36 -5.27
C THR A 122 -4.58 -4.52 -4.21
N THR A 123 -5.72 -5.02 -3.78
CA THR A 123 -6.50 -4.44 -2.69
C THR A 123 -6.75 -5.50 -1.63
N PHE A 124 -6.46 -5.17 -0.38
CA PHE A 124 -6.74 -6.03 0.76
C PHE A 124 -8.18 -5.84 1.22
N PHE A 125 -8.81 -6.95 1.59
CA PHE A 125 -10.10 -6.97 2.24
C PHE A 125 -9.93 -6.91 3.75
N PRO A 126 -10.46 -5.91 4.44
CA PRO A 126 -10.65 -5.98 5.87
C PRO A 126 -11.85 -6.90 6.17
N ILE A 127 -11.68 -7.78 7.11
CA ILE A 127 -12.71 -8.70 7.58
C ILE A 127 -12.92 -8.54 9.07
N VAL A 128 -14.14 -8.83 9.52
CA VAL A 128 -14.46 -9.01 10.93
C VAL A 128 -14.39 -10.50 11.26
N ILE A 129 -13.54 -10.84 12.22
CA ILE A 129 -13.41 -12.19 12.77
C ILE A 129 -13.93 -12.25 14.20
N ALA A 130 -14.43 -13.41 14.62
CA ALA A 130 -14.85 -13.67 16.00
C ALA A 130 -14.08 -14.84 16.60
N SER A 131 -13.86 -14.77 17.89
CA SER A 131 -13.25 -15.83 18.69
C SER A 131 -14.18 -17.04 18.84
N THR A 132 -13.59 -18.23 18.78
CA THR A 132 -14.29 -19.47 19.17
C THR A 132 -14.04 -19.84 20.64
N LYS A 133 -13.19 -19.07 21.36
CA LYS A 133 -12.77 -19.34 22.74
C LYS A 133 -13.23 -18.30 23.75
N SER A 134 -13.58 -17.06 23.30
CA SER A 134 -14.05 -16.02 24.23
C SER A 134 -15.39 -16.41 24.88
N GLN A 135 -15.77 -15.68 25.94
CA GLN A 135 -17.07 -15.87 26.59
C GLN A 135 -18.22 -15.48 25.65
N ASN A 136 -18.03 -14.40 24.86
CA ASN A 136 -18.98 -13.96 23.85
C ASN A 136 -18.64 -14.61 22.51
N ARG A 137 -19.47 -15.53 22.07
CA ARG A 137 -19.29 -16.27 20.81
C ARG A 137 -20.34 -15.89 19.82
N PHE A 138 -19.91 -15.53 18.61
CA PHE A 138 -20.80 -15.12 17.54
C PHE A 138 -20.64 -16.03 16.33
N ASN A 139 -21.74 -16.38 15.70
CA ASN A 139 -21.77 -17.14 14.45
C ASN A 139 -21.98 -16.23 13.24
N THR A 140 -22.58 -15.07 13.47
CA THR A 140 -22.89 -14.07 12.45
C THR A 140 -22.48 -12.68 12.91
N ILE A 141 -22.27 -11.79 11.94
CA ILE A 141 -21.96 -10.39 12.25
C ILE A 141 -23.17 -9.69 12.89
N GLN A 142 -24.39 -10.10 12.54
CA GLN A 142 -25.63 -9.55 13.12
C GLN A 142 -25.71 -9.84 14.62
N GLU A 143 -25.33 -11.04 15.06
CA GLU A 143 -25.25 -11.39 16.49
C GLU A 143 -24.28 -10.48 17.24
N ALA A 144 -23.07 -10.26 16.67
CA ALA A 144 -22.06 -9.39 17.27
C ALA A 144 -22.54 -7.93 17.37
N ILE A 145 -23.17 -7.41 16.31
CA ILE A 145 -23.74 -6.06 16.29
C ILE A 145 -24.89 -5.94 17.30
N ALA A 146 -25.80 -6.91 17.34
CA ALA A 146 -26.93 -6.91 18.30
C ALA A 146 -26.43 -6.94 19.75
N TYR A 147 -25.44 -7.79 20.03
CA TYR A 147 -24.83 -7.85 21.37
C TYR A 147 -24.20 -6.50 21.75
N ALA A 148 -23.41 -5.89 20.86
CA ALA A 148 -22.76 -4.61 21.15
C ALA A 148 -23.76 -3.45 21.35
N LYS A 149 -24.90 -3.47 20.63
CA LYS A 149 -25.98 -2.50 20.85
C LYS A 149 -26.69 -2.70 22.18
N ALA A 150 -26.92 -3.96 22.58
CA ALA A 150 -27.54 -4.29 23.86
C ALA A 150 -26.59 -4.08 25.05
N ASN A 151 -25.28 -4.16 24.84
CA ASN A 151 -24.25 -4.10 25.88
C ASN A 151 -23.16 -3.08 25.52
N PRO A 152 -23.43 -1.76 25.52
CA PRO A 152 -22.47 -0.74 25.10
C PRO A 152 -21.14 -0.85 25.86
N GLY A 153 -20.02 -0.87 25.12
CA GLY A 153 -18.66 -0.94 25.67
C GLY A 153 -18.25 -2.31 26.23
N LYS A 154 -19.09 -3.35 26.14
CA LYS A 154 -18.76 -4.69 26.67
C LYS A 154 -18.16 -5.64 25.63
N LEU A 155 -18.36 -5.38 24.33
CA LEU A 155 -17.72 -6.15 23.27
C LEU A 155 -16.25 -5.75 23.16
N ASN A 156 -15.33 -6.69 23.36
CA ASN A 156 -13.91 -6.48 23.21
C ASN A 156 -13.50 -6.68 21.74
N MET A 157 -12.97 -5.63 21.10
CA MET A 157 -12.56 -5.65 19.71
C MET A 157 -11.07 -5.40 19.58
N SER A 158 -10.31 -6.41 19.14
CA SER A 158 -8.91 -6.24 18.78
C SER A 158 -8.76 -5.53 17.43
N THR A 159 -7.86 -4.56 17.37
CA THR A 159 -7.58 -3.76 16.17
C THR A 159 -6.07 -3.65 15.96
N ALA A 160 -5.64 -3.20 14.78
CA ALA A 160 -4.27 -2.72 14.61
C ALA A 160 -4.01 -1.47 15.45
N GLY A 161 -2.76 -1.01 15.52
CA GLY A 161 -2.38 0.22 16.22
C GLY A 161 -3.17 1.44 15.73
N VAL A 162 -3.40 2.37 16.64
CA VAL A 162 -4.20 3.59 16.37
C VAL A 162 -3.69 4.31 15.13
N GLY A 163 -4.62 4.60 14.21
CA GLY A 163 -4.33 5.28 12.94
C GLY A 163 -3.76 4.40 11.83
N GLN A 164 -3.47 3.14 12.08
CA GLN A 164 -3.13 2.20 11.01
C GLN A 164 -4.37 1.82 10.19
N SER A 165 -4.15 1.29 8.98
CA SER A 165 -5.21 0.98 8.02
C SER A 165 -6.33 0.10 8.61
N TRP A 166 -5.97 -0.97 9.33
CA TRP A 166 -6.96 -1.87 9.93
C TRP A 166 -7.66 -1.27 11.15
N TRP A 167 -7.03 -0.34 11.86
CA TRP A 167 -7.69 0.46 12.88
C TRP A 167 -8.75 1.38 12.27
N VAL A 168 -8.43 2.04 11.15
CA VAL A 168 -9.41 2.87 10.42
C VAL A 168 -10.59 2.03 9.93
N ALA A 169 -10.33 0.81 9.43
CA ALA A 169 -11.38 -0.13 9.06
C ALA A 169 -12.30 -0.47 10.25
N ALA A 170 -11.71 -0.72 11.43
CA ALA A 170 -12.47 -0.98 12.65
C ALA A 170 -13.30 0.24 13.08
N MET A 171 -12.74 1.45 13.02
CA MET A 171 -13.46 2.68 13.35
C MET A 171 -14.59 2.97 12.35
N SER A 172 -14.38 2.69 11.05
CA SER A 172 -15.43 2.76 10.05
C SER A 172 -16.59 1.80 10.37
N PHE A 173 -16.27 0.57 10.76
CA PHE A 173 -17.27 -0.43 11.16
C PHE A 173 -18.03 0.02 12.41
N ILE A 174 -17.36 0.47 13.45
CA ILE A 174 -17.97 0.95 14.69
C ILE A 174 -18.90 2.13 14.39
N GLY A 175 -18.41 3.13 13.66
CA GLY A 175 -19.18 4.34 13.33
C GLY A 175 -20.36 4.06 12.42
N GLY A 176 -20.18 3.26 11.38
CA GLY A 176 -21.23 2.94 10.41
C GLY A 176 -22.33 2.01 10.96
N THR A 177 -22.01 1.18 11.96
CA THR A 177 -22.99 0.32 12.63
C THR A 177 -23.63 0.96 13.87
N GLY A 178 -23.04 2.05 14.37
CA GLY A 178 -23.49 2.74 15.57
C GLY A 178 -23.32 1.93 16.86
N ILE A 179 -22.36 1.00 16.90
CA ILE A 179 -22.05 0.19 18.09
C ILE A 179 -21.04 0.89 18.99
N SER A 180 -21.07 0.56 20.28
CA SER A 180 -20.04 0.94 21.25
C SER A 180 -19.28 -0.28 21.70
N VAL A 181 -17.93 -0.27 21.56
CA VAL A 181 -17.06 -1.40 21.87
C VAL A 181 -15.87 -0.95 22.70
N ASN A 182 -15.25 -1.89 23.41
CA ASN A 182 -13.94 -1.69 24.03
C ASN A 182 -12.84 -2.09 23.00
N THR A 183 -12.15 -1.10 22.41
CA THR A 183 -11.08 -1.37 21.45
C THR A 183 -9.78 -1.72 22.14
N ILE A 184 -9.09 -2.74 21.63
CA ILE A 184 -7.79 -3.23 22.12
C ILE A 184 -6.77 -3.11 20.97
N PRO A 185 -6.11 -1.93 20.80
CA PRO A 185 -5.14 -1.72 19.75
C PRO A 185 -3.89 -2.60 19.97
N GLN A 186 -3.42 -3.26 18.91
CA GLN A 186 -2.23 -4.10 18.94
C GLN A 186 -1.04 -3.38 18.27
N PRO A 187 0.17 -3.49 18.81
CA PRO A 187 1.37 -3.05 18.12
C PRO A 187 1.59 -3.97 16.91
N GLY A 188 1.53 -3.43 15.71
CA GLY A 188 1.72 -4.20 14.48
C GLY A 188 0.45 -4.38 13.66
N ALA A 189 0.57 -5.17 12.60
CA ALA A 189 -0.49 -5.40 11.62
C ALA A 189 -1.45 -6.54 12.03
N GLY A 190 -2.34 -6.93 11.13
CA GLY A 190 -3.43 -7.86 11.36
C GLY A 190 -3.10 -9.19 12.04
N ALA A 191 -1.88 -9.71 11.93
CA ALA A 191 -1.48 -10.97 12.56
C ALA A 191 -1.64 -10.96 14.09
N MET A 192 -1.24 -9.87 14.76
CA MET A 192 -1.41 -9.74 16.23
C MET A 192 -2.89 -9.65 16.61
N THR A 193 -3.70 -8.94 15.81
CA THR A 193 -5.16 -8.91 16.00
C THR A 193 -5.77 -10.32 15.92
N VAL A 194 -5.37 -11.09 14.90
CA VAL A 194 -5.84 -12.48 14.74
C VAL A 194 -5.45 -13.35 15.92
N ALA A 195 -4.21 -13.24 16.40
CA ALA A 195 -3.72 -14.00 17.55
C ALA A 195 -4.51 -13.69 18.84
N GLN A 196 -4.85 -12.42 19.10
CA GLN A 196 -5.66 -12.00 20.24
C GLN A 196 -7.07 -12.59 20.20
N VAL A 197 -7.70 -12.59 19.01
CA VAL A 197 -9.02 -13.18 18.82
C VAL A 197 -8.96 -14.71 18.93
N ALA A 198 -7.98 -15.37 18.28
CA ALA A 198 -7.81 -16.82 18.34
C ALA A 198 -7.50 -17.32 19.75
N GLY A 199 -6.79 -16.52 20.56
CA GLY A 199 -6.51 -16.79 21.97
C GLY A 199 -7.71 -16.61 22.90
N GLY A 200 -8.80 -15.93 22.46
CA GLY A 200 -9.96 -15.60 23.29
C GLY A 200 -9.76 -14.35 24.15
N HIS A 201 -8.70 -13.57 23.92
CA HIS A 201 -8.42 -12.31 24.63
C HIS A 201 -9.24 -11.13 24.10
N ALA A 202 -9.83 -11.28 22.91
CA ALA A 202 -10.83 -10.38 22.35
C ALA A 202 -11.97 -11.21 21.75
N ASP A 203 -13.17 -10.66 21.77
CA ASP A 203 -14.37 -11.32 21.24
C ASP A 203 -14.39 -11.30 19.71
N VAL A 204 -14.02 -10.15 19.15
CA VAL A 204 -13.96 -9.90 17.71
C VAL A 204 -12.68 -9.13 17.36
N GLY A 205 -12.37 -9.06 16.06
CA GLY A 205 -11.25 -8.25 15.57
C GLY A 205 -11.41 -7.91 14.10
N VAL A 206 -10.66 -6.88 13.66
CA VAL A 206 -10.58 -6.48 12.27
C VAL A 206 -9.16 -6.71 11.75
N ALA A 207 -9.02 -7.54 10.71
CA ALA A 207 -7.75 -7.93 10.13
C ALA A 207 -7.88 -8.12 8.62
N ALA A 208 -6.75 -8.32 7.93
CA ALA A 208 -6.77 -8.79 6.54
C ALA A 208 -7.18 -10.26 6.47
N LEU A 209 -7.92 -10.65 5.43
CA LEU A 209 -8.33 -12.04 5.23
C LEU A 209 -7.11 -12.97 5.12
N GLY A 210 -6.07 -12.55 4.39
CA GLY A 210 -4.84 -13.35 4.25
C GLY A 210 -4.18 -13.67 5.60
N SER A 211 -4.12 -12.71 6.52
CA SER A 211 -3.56 -12.89 7.87
C SER A 211 -4.39 -13.84 8.74
N ALA A 212 -5.70 -13.97 8.50
CA ALA A 212 -6.61 -14.77 9.32
C ALA A 212 -6.86 -16.17 8.75
N LYS A 213 -6.51 -16.42 7.48
CA LYS A 213 -6.89 -17.63 6.73
C LYS A 213 -6.61 -18.94 7.47
N SER A 214 -5.39 -19.14 7.93
CA SER A 214 -4.99 -20.39 8.63
C SER A 214 -5.79 -20.62 9.93
N MET A 215 -6.11 -19.55 10.65
CA MET A 215 -6.90 -19.62 11.88
C MET A 215 -8.40 -19.84 11.60
N ILE A 216 -8.90 -19.35 10.46
CA ILE A 216 -10.27 -19.61 10.00
C ILE A 216 -10.38 -21.09 9.59
N GLU A 217 -9.48 -21.58 8.75
CA GLU A 217 -9.43 -22.98 8.28
C GLU A 217 -9.22 -23.95 9.43
N GLY A 218 -8.41 -23.57 10.43
CA GLY A 218 -8.21 -24.33 11.67
C GLY A 218 -9.34 -24.21 12.70
N GLY A 219 -10.43 -23.48 12.40
CA GLY A 219 -11.59 -23.33 13.30
C GLY A 219 -11.30 -22.55 14.59
N GLN A 220 -10.20 -21.81 14.67
CA GLN A 220 -9.81 -21.03 15.86
C GLN A 220 -10.49 -19.65 15.89
N VAL A 221 -10.83 -19.12 14.72
CA VAL A 221 -11.66 -17.92 14.56
C VAL A 221 -12.72 -18.16 13.49
N LYS A 222 -13.81 -17.39 13.56
CA LYS A 222 -14.88 -17.37 12.55
C LYS A 222 -14.78 -16.10 11.72
N PHE A 223 -14.93 -16.21 10.41
CA PHE A 223 -15.07 -15.07 9.52
C PHE A 223 -16.55 -14.66 9.49
N LEU A 224 -16.89 -13.47 9.98
CA LEU A 224 -18.26 -13.01 10.13
C LEU A 224 -18.75 -12.14 8.98
N ALA A 225 -17.93 -11.22 8.50
CA ALA A 225 -18.27 -10.30 7.40
C ALA A 225 -17.02 -9.64 6.81
N THR A 226 -17.08 -9.19 5.54
CA THR A 226 -16.11 -8.28 4.96
C THR A 226 -16.55 -6.83 5.10
N LEU A 227 -15.58 -5.93 5.30
CA LEU A 227 -15.76 -4.48 5.29
C LEU A 227 -15.40 -3.85 3.93
N GLY A 228 -15.05 -4.67 2.91
CA GLY A 228 -14.80 -4.22 1.55
C GLY A 228 -16.07 -3.89 0.78
N GLU A 229 -15.93 -3.31 -0.41
CA GLU A 229 -17.05 -3.00 -1.31
C GLU A 229 -17.74 -4.26 -1.86
N GLY A 230 -17.03 -5.39 -1.91
CA GLY A 230 -17.54 -6.67 -2.36
C GLY A 230 -17.24 -7.82 -1.40
N ARG A 231 -17.85 -8.97 -1.67
CA ARG A 231 -17.57 -10.20 -0.94
C ARG A 231 -16.15 -10.69 -1.20
N ALA A 232 -15.61 -11.44 -0.26
CA ALA A 232 -14.34 -12.14 -0.44
C ALA A 232 -14.47 -13.20 -1.55
N PRO A 233 -13.35 -13.58 -2.22
CA PRO A 233 -13.36 -14.66 -3.19
C PRO A 233 -13.65 -16.01 -2.55
N ALA A 234 -14.02 -17.00 -3.37
CA ALA A 234 -14.19 -18.38 -2.91
C ALA A 234 -12.95 -18.86 -2.12
N PRO A 235 -13.13 -19.67 -1.07
CA PRO A 235 -14.37 -20.30 -0.61
C PRO A 235 -15.25 -19.43 0.31
N TYR A 236 -14.93 -18.15 0.48
CA TYR A 236 -15.58 -17.22 1.42
C TYR A 236 -16.66 -16.34 0.78
N ASP A 237 -17.00 -16.56 -0.48
CA ASP A 237 -17.96 -15.80 -1.28
C ASP A 237 -19.41 -15.81 -0.75
N LYS A 238 -19.73 -16.74 0.18
CA LYS A 238 -21.01 -16.80 0.87
C LYS A 238 -21.10 -15.87 2.08
N ILE A 239 -19.97 -15.36 2.58
CA ILE A 239 -19.93 -14.46 3.73
C ILE A 239 -20.32 -13.05 3.26
N PRO A 240 -21.29 -12.39 3.93
CA PRO A 240 -21.80 -11.10 3.47
C PRO A 240 -20.78 -9.97 3.69
N THR A 241 -20.95 -8.90 2.93
CA THR A 241 -20.39 -7.61 3.30
C THR A 241 -21.29 -6.97 4.38
N VAL A 242 -20.71 -6.12 5.23
CA VAL A 242 -21.48 -5.33 6.20
C VAL A 242 -22.43 -4.36 5.47
N ARG A 243 -22.06 -3.95 4.25
CA ARG A 243 -22.87 -3.07 3.39
C ARG A 243 -24.15 -3.75 2.88
N GLU A 244 -24.08 -5.05 2.52
CA GLU A 244 -25.26 -5.84 2.13
C GLU A 244 -26.28 -5.97 3.27
N LEU A 245 -25.87 -5.75 4.51
CA LEU A 245 -26.72 -5.75 5.71
C LEU A 245 -27.30 -4.36 6.04
N GLY A 246 -27.11 -3.38 5.13
CA GLY A 246 -27.68 -2.04 5.26
C GLY A 246 -26.82 -1.02 6.02
N TYR A 247 -25.58 -1.36 6.36
CA TYR A 247 -24.67 -0.42 7.01
C TYR A 247 -23.73 0.24 5.98
N ASP A 248 -23.61 1.57 6.02
CA ASP A 248 -22.72 2.30 5.13
C ASP A 248 -21.27 2.22 5.65
N VAL A 249 -20.68 1.06 5.47
CA VAL A 249 -19.29 0.74 5.84
C VAL A 249 -18.58 0.21 4.62
N SER A 250 -17.48 0.86 4.23
CA SER A 250 -16.56 0.36 3.22
C SER A 250 -15.16 0.84 3.54
N TRP A 251 -14.23 -0.10 3.63
CA TRP A 251 -12.81 0.19 3.73
C TRP A 251 -12.00 -0.84 2.96
N GLU A 252 -11.05 -0.36 2.19
CA GLU A 252 -10.11 -1.19 1.45
C GLU A 252 -8.72 -0.54 1.47
N SER A 253 -7.68 -1.36 1.54
CA SER A 253 -6.30 -0.90 1.47
C SER A 253 -5.69 -1.29 0.13
N THR A 254 -5.53 -0.33 -0.76
CA THR A 254 -4.90 -0.52 -2.06
C THR A 254 -3.40 -0.37 -1.94
N ASN A 255 -2.65 -1.32 -2.51
CA ASN A 255 -1.19 -1.27 -2.63
C ASN A 255 -0.79 -0.82 -4.02
N PHE A 256 0.23 0.01 -4.10
CA PHE A 256 0.74 0.56 -5.34
C PHE A 256 2.26 0.69 -5.34
N VAL A 257 2.81 0.81 -6.53
CA VAL A 257 4.24 1.12 -6.74
C VAL A 257 4.37 2.61 -7.01
N MET A 258 5.37 3.23 -6.41
CA MET A 258 5.66 4.64 -6.56
C MET A 258 7.16 4.90 -6.67
N GLY A 259 7.51 6.06 -7.19
CA GLY A 259 8.88 6.58 -7.21
C GLY A 259 8.95 8.01 -6.67
N PRO A 260 10.15 8.60 -6.57
CA PRO A 260 10.31 9.98 -6.16
C PRO A 260 9.57 10.94 -7.11
N PRO A 261 9.32 12.20 -6.70
CA PRO A 261 8.71 13.19 -7.57
C PRO A 261 9.59 13.50 -8.80
N ASN A 262 8.98 13.98 -9.88
CA ASN A 262 9.66 14.51 -11.07
C ASN A 262 10.53 13.48 -11.83
N MET A 263 10.14 12.21 -11.85
CA MET A 263 10.83 11.22 -12.68
C MET A 263 10.69 11.51 -14.19
N PRO A 264 11.71 11.25 -15.02
CA PRO A 264 11.65 11.41 -16.47
C PRO A 264 10.51 10.56 -17.08
N LYS A 265 9.80 11.12 -18.05
CA LYS A 265 8.61 10.48 -18.66
C LYS A 265 8.92 9.11 -19.27
N GLU A 266 10.09 8.96 -19.90
CA GLU A 266 10.48 7.68 -20.52
C GLU A 266 10.77 6.59 -19.48
N VAL A 267 11.37 6.97 -18.34
CA VAL A 267 11.61 6.07 -17.21
C VAL A 267 10.28 5.63 -16.60
N VAL A 268 9.38 6.58 -16.37
CA VAL A 268 8.03 6.31 -15.86
C VAL A 268 7.28 5.37 -16.81
N ALA A 269 7.28 5.65 -18.12
CA ALA A 269 6.59 4.82 -19.10
C ALA A 269 7.13 3.37 -19.10
N THR A 270 8.44 3.21 -18.99
CA THR A 270 9.09 1.89 -18.93
C THR A 270 8.67 1.11 -17.69
N LEU A 271 8.69 1.76 -16.52
CA LEU A 271 8.30 1.14 -15.24
C LEU A 271 6.81 0.83 -15.19
N VAL A 272 5.96 1.75 -15.63
CA VAL A 272 4.50 1.55 -15.68
C VAL A 272 4.15 0.35 -16.56
N ALA A 273 4.73 0.26 -17.76
CA ALA A 273 4.50 -0.87 -18.66
C ALA A 273 4.94 -2.21 -18.04
N ALA A 274 6.08 -2.22 -17.33
CA ALA A 274 6.57 -3.40 -16.65
C ALA A 274 5.68 -3.80 -15.46
N VAL A 275 5.26 -2.83 -14.62
CA VAL A 275 4.34 -3.07 -13.49
C VAL A 275 2.99 -3.58 -13.99
N GLU A 276 2.40 -2.92 -15.00
CA GLU A 276 1.12 -3.34 -15.58
C GLU A 276 1.17 -4.78 -16.09
N LYS A 277 2.21 -5.12 -16.87
CA LYS A 277 2.39 -6.47 -17.40
C LYS A 277 2.62 -7.50 -16.30
N ALA A 278 3.40 -7.15 -15.27
CA ALA A 278 3.66 -8.01 -14.12
C ALA A 278 2.38 -8.30 -13.31
N VAL A 279 1.52 -7.29 -13.12
CA VAL A 279 0.27 -7.41 -12.37
C VAL A 279 -0.80 -8.17 -13.16
N LYS A 280 -0.82 -8.06 -14.47
CA LYS A 280 -1.74 -8.80 -15.37
C LYS A 280 -1.26 -10.22 -15.68
N ASP A 281 -0.12 -10.65 -15.15
CA ASP A 281 0.39 -12.01 -15.31
C ASP A 281 -0.54 -13.03 -14.65
N PRO A 282 -0.99 -14.09 -15.36
CA PRO A 282 -1.92 -15.09 -14.83
C PRO A 282 -1.43 -15.77 -13.54
N GLU A 283 -0.12 -16.00 -13.39
CA GLU A 283 0.43 -16.60 -12.17
C GLU A 283 0.36 -15.62 -10.99
N TYR A 284 0.51 -14.31 -11.24
CA TYR A 284 0.31 -13.31 -10.19
C TYR A 284 -1.15 -13.23 -9.77
N ILE A 285 -2.08 -13.23 -10.72
CA ILE A 285 -3.53 -13.24 -10.44
C ILE A 285 -3.90 -14.47 -9.60
N LYS A 286 -3.37 -15.64 -9.98
CA LYS A 286 -3.57 -16.88 -9.21
C LYS A 286 -3.06 -16.74 -7.78
N LEU A 287 -1.84 -16.21 -7.58
CA LEU A 287 -1.26 -15.99 -6.26
C LEU A 287 -2.10 -15.00 -5.43
N ALA A 288 -2.57 -13.91 -6.01
CA ALA A 288 -3.43 -12.95 -5.32
C ALA A 288 -4.73 -13.62 -4.84
N ASN A 289 -5.34 -14.45 -5.66
CA ASN A 289 -6.53 -15.23 -5.28
C ASN A 289 -6.23 -16.25 -4.17
N GLU A 290 -5.09 -16.94 -4.23
CA GLU A 290 -4.65 -17.90 -3.21
C GLU A 290 -4.36 -17.23 -1.85
N THR A 291 -3.90 -16.00 -1.87
CA THR A 291 -3.70 -15.17 -0.67
C THR A 291 -4.96 -14.43 -0.22
N ASN A 292 -6.10 -14.67 -0.90
CA ASN A 292 -7.39 -14.03 -0.61
C ASN A 292 -7.33 -12.50 -0.62
N THR A 293 -6.56 -11.96 -1.57
CA THR A 293 -6.55 -10.54 -1.88
C THR A 293 -7.24 -10.33 -3.23
N ARG A 294 -7.90 -9.17 -3.39
CA ARG A 294 -8.47 -8.84 -4.68
C ARG A 294 -7.37 -8.37 -5.63
N TRP A 295 -7.20 -9.09 -6.73
CA TRP A 295 -6.43 -8.59 -7.84
C TRP A 295 -7.13 -7.37 -8.44
N GLU A 296 -6.40 -6.28 -8.57
CA GLU A 296 -6.91 -5.05 -9.17
C GLU A 296 -5.73 -4.27 -9.75
N TYR A 297 -5.76 -4.01 -11.05
CA TYR A 297 -4.83 -3.06 -11.65
C TYR A 297 -5.49 -1.69 -11.78
N VAL A 298 -4.93 -0.70 -11.07
CA VAL A 298 -5.29 0.70 -11.26
C VAL A 298 -4.12 1.42 -11.92
N PRO A 299 -4.32 1.97 -13.14
CA PRO A 299 -3.26 2.73 -13.80
C PRO A 299 -2.90 3.98 -12.99
N PRO A 300 -1.69 4.55 -13.18
CA PRO A 300 -1.22 5.72 -12.41
C PRO A 300 -2.22 6.86 -12.31
N ALA A 301 -2.89 7.20 -13.41
CA ALA A 301 -3.88 8.29 -13.45
C ALA A 301 -5.11 8.05 -12.55
N GLY A 302 -5.42 6.79 -12.21
CA GLY A 302 -6.56 6.43 -11.37
C GLY A 302 -6.24 6.46 -9.87
N ILE A 303 -4.97 6.47 -9.48
CA ILE A 303 -4.56 6.34 -8.06
C ILE A 303 -4.96 7.60 -7.27
N ILE A 304 -4.59 8.80 -7.73
CA ILE A 304 -4.89 10.04 -7.03
C ILE A 304 -6.40 10.24 -6.83
N PRO A 305 -7.28 10.14 -7.85
CA PRO A 305 -8.72 10.27 -7.64
C PRO A 305 -9.31 9.26 -6.64
N ALA A 306 -8.84 8.01 -6.67
CA ALA A 306 -9.29 6.99 -5.73
C ALA A 306 -8.86 7.30 -4.29
N PHE A 307 -7.64 7.83 -4.12
CA PHE A 307 -7.12 8.20 -2.80
C PHE A 307 -7.74 9.48 -2.26
N ASP A 308 -8.06 10.48 -3.11
CA ASP A 308 -8.78 11.70 -2.71
C ASP A 308 -10.15 11.36 -2.12
N LYS A 309 -10.92 10.50 -2.81
CA LYS A 309 -12.21 10.00 -2.30
C LYS A 309 -12.04 9.30 -0.95
N ARG A 310 -11.04 8.45 -0.82
CA ARG A 310 -10.75 7.72 0.42
C ARG A 310 -10.31 8.64 1.55
N ARG A 311 -9.47 9.65 1.24
CA ARG A 311 -8.99 10.63 2.22
C ARG A 311 -10.14 11.37 2.91
N ALA A 312 -11.18 11.76 2.19
CA ALA A 312 -12.33 12.43 2.76
C ALA A 312 -13.01 11.56 3.84
N ALA A 313 -13.25 10.28 3.56
CA ALA A 313 -13.83 9.34 4.51
C ALA A 313 -12.93 9.10 5.73
N VAL A 314 -11.61 8.92 5.51
CA VAL A 314 -10.64 8.73 6.60
C VAL A 314 -10.58 9.95 7.51
N ARG A 315 -10.58 11.16 6.92
CA ARG A 315 -10.58 12.42 7.67
C ARG A 315 -11.79 12.54 8.60
N GLU A 316 -12.96 12.18 8.11
CA GLU A 316 -14.18 12.17 8.93
C GLU A 316 -14.07 11.18 10.10
N ILE A 317 -13.61 9.95 9.83
CA ILE A 317 -13.40 8.91 10.86
C ILE A 317 -12.42 9.41 11.93
N MET A 318 -11.28 9.94 11.51
CA MET A 318 -10.25 10.44 12.43
C MET A 318 -10.70 11.67 13.22
N SER A 319 -11.47 12.55 12.61
CA SER A 319 -12.08 13.69 13.30
C SER A 319 -13.04 13.23 14.41
N LYS A 320 -13.93 12.29 14.12
CA LYS A 320 -14.84 11.70 15.11
C LYS A 320 -14.10 10.97 16.23
N ALA A 321 -12.97 10.35 15.92
CA ALA A 321 -12.13 9.68 16.92
C ALA A 321 -11.20 10.62 17.70
N GLY A 322 -11.16 11.92 17.38
CA GLY A 322 -10.33 12.91 18.08
C GLY A 322 -8.82 12.78 17.82
N ILE A 323 -8.41 12.10 16.73
CA ILE A 323 -7.00 11.85 16.38
C ILE A 323 -6.54 12.59 15.12
N LEU A 324 -7.39 13.41 14.53
CA LEU A 324 -7.03 14.26 13.39
C LEU A 324 -6.06 15.35 13.86
N LYS A 325 -4.86 15.38 13.29
CA LYS A 325 -3.81 16.37 13.62
C LYS A 325 -3.32 17.13 12.39
N GLU A 326 -3.94 16.94 11.24
CA GLU A 326 -3.57 17.67 10.02
C GLU A 326 -3.62 19.18 10.30
N ALA A 327 -2.50 19.88 10.09
CA ALA A 327 -2.48 21.33 10.14
C ALA A 327 -3.46 21.88 9.07
N LYS A 328 -4.24 22.86 9.48
CA LYS A 328 -5.18 23.56 8.60
C LYS A 328 -4.45 24.26 7.46
#